data_736e65476a4c8a784ebc84b2d9160554
#
_entry.id   736e65476a4c8a784ebc84b2d9160554
#
_cell.length_a   1.000
_cell.length_b   1.000
_cell.length_c   1.000
_cell.angle_alpha   90.00
_cell.angle_beta   90.00
_cell.angle_gamma   90.00
#
_symmetry.space_group_name_H-M   'P 1'
#
loop_
_entity.id
_entity.type
_entity.pdbx_description
1 polymer ?
#
loop_
_entity_poly.entity_id
_entity_poly.type
_entity_poly.pdbx_seq_one_letter_code
_entity_poly.pdbx_strand_id
1 'polypeptide(L)'
;MIASPAIPTEQLRLSVAPMMDWTDSHCRVFHRLLAPHARLYSEMVHANAVVLGDRARLLAMDPGEHPVALQLGGSEPALLAQAARIGAEWGYDEINLNCGCPSDRVQAGRFGACLMREPQRVADSVAAMIAACSVPVTVKCRLGVDDDHEWQHFVGFIDTIVGAGCQTFVVHARNAWLKGLSPKE
;
A
#
# COMPACT_ATOMS: atom_id res chain seq x y z
N MET A 1 -22.45 -2.18 0.84
CA MET A 1 -20.98 -2.02 0.92
C MET A 1 -20.47 -1.92 -0.50
N ILE A 2 -19.62 -0.93 -0.80
CA ILE A 2 -19.02 -0.78 -2.13
C ILE A 2 -17.76 -1.61 -2.14
N ALA A 3 -17.60 -2.52 -3.11
CA ALA A 3 -16.37 -3.30 -3.27
C ALA A 3 -15.38 -2.53 -4.14
N SER A 4 -14.08 -2.66 -3.82
CA SER A 4 -12.99 -2.17 -4.66
C SER A 4 -13.04 -2.85 -6.04
N PRO A 5 -12.75 -2.15 -7.15
CA PRO A 5 -12.55 -2.80 -8.44
C PRO A 5 -11.44 -3.88 -8.35
N ALA A 6 -11.64 -4.98 -9.06
CA ALA A 6 -10.64 -6.05 -9.13
C ALA A 6 -9.52 -5.67 -10.11
N ILE A 7 -8.28 -6.06 -9.78
CA ILE A 7 -7.15 -5.95 -10.71
C ILE A 7 -7.14 -7.20 -11.60
N PRO A 8 -7.00 -7.07 -12.93
CA PRO A 8 -6.87 -8.21 -13.81
C PRO A 8 -5.69 -9.13 -13.41
N THR A 9 -5.92 -10.44 -13.39
CA THR A 9 -4.94 -11.43 -12.90
C THR A 9 -3.62 -11.37 -13.67
N GLU A 10 -3.64 -11.09 -14.94
CA GLU A 10 -2.45 -10.92 -15.79
C GLU A 10 -1.55 -9.78 -15.33
N GLN A 11 -2.11 -8.72 -14.76
CA GLN A 11 -1.36 -7.59 -14.20
C GLN A 11 -0.76 -7.88 -12.82
N LEU A 12 -1.15 -8.99 -12.19
CA LEU A 12 -0.62 -9.42 -10.89
C LEU A 12 0.50 -10.45 -10.99
N ARG A 13 0.84 -10.92 -12.21
CA ARG A 13 1.84 -11.98 -12.41
C ARG A 13 3.25 -11.57 -12.01
N LEU A 14 3.60 -10.31 -12.20
CA LEU A 14 4.89 -9.72 -11.83
C LEU A 14 4.66 -8.30 -11.33
N SER A 15 5.25 -7.98 -10.19
CA SER A 15 5.20 -6.64 -9.62
C SER A 15 6.57 -6.26 -9.07
N VAL A 16 6.93 -4.96 -9.20
CA VAL A 16 8.10 -4.41 -8.52
C VAL A 16 7.62 -3.79 -7.22
N ALA A 17 8.07 -4.35 -6.10
CA ALA A 17 7.63 -3.92 -4.77
C ALA A 17 8.01 -2.46 -4.48
N PRO A 18 7.19 -1.72 -3.70
CA PRO A 18 7.54 -0.37 -3.24
C PRO A 18 8.78 -0.41 -2.34
N MET A 19 9.77 0.41 -2.65
CA MET A 19 11.04 0.49 -1.92
C MET A 19 11.43 1.95 -1.73
N MET A 20 11.52 2.39 -0.46
CA MET A 20 11.96 3.75 -0.11
C MET A 20 13.38 4.00 -0.64
N ASP A 21 13.61 5.20 -1.17
CA ASP A 21 14.84 5.67 -1.80
C ASP A 21 15.25 4.89 -3.07
N TRP A 22 14.36 4.04 -3.60
CA TRP A 22 14.65 3.22 -4.79
C TRP A 22 13.59 3.29 -5.88
N THR A 23 12.30 3.14 -5.57
CA THR A 23 11.25 3.08 -6.60
C THR A 23 10.70 4.47 -6.97
N ASP A 24 11.61 5.42 -7.21
CA ASP A 24 11.31 6.71 -7.82
C ASP A 24 10.90 6.55 -9.30
N SER A 25 10.58 7.66 -9.98
CA SER A 25 10.17 7.64 -11.38
C SER A 25 11.24 7.05 -12.30
N HIS A 26 12.52 7.37 -12.08
CA HIS A 26 13.62 6.85 -12.90
C HIS A 26 13.74 5.33 -12.80
N CYS A 27 13.66 4.80 -11.58
CA CYS A 27 13.68 3.36 -11.33
C CYS A 27 12.45 2.68 -11.95
N ARG A 28 11.26 3.28 -11.87
CA ARG A 28 10.04 2.72 -12.45
C ARG A 28 10.11 2.69 -13.99
N VAL A 29 10.58 3.77 -14.62
CA VAL A 29 10.83 3.78 -16.07
C VAL A 29 11.83 2.69 -16.48
N PHE A 30 12.93 2.54 -15.75
CA PHE A 30 13.90 1.48 -16.00
C PHE A 30 13.28 0.07 -15.91
N HIS A 31 12.49 -0.18 -14.87
CA HIS A 31 11.79 -1.47 -14.73
C HIS A 31 10.75 -1.69 -15.84
N ARG A 32 10.07 -0.66 -16.30
CA ARG A 32 9.12 -0.75 -17.41
C ARG A 32 9.79 -1.17 -18.73
N LEU A 33 11.00 -0.68 -19.00
CA LEU A 33 11.78 -1.10 -20.16
C LEU A 33 12.17 -2.59 -20.09
N LEU A 34 12.43 -3.12 -18.90
CA LEU A 34 12.78 -4.54 -18.71
C LEU A 34 11.56 -5.46 -18.67
N ALA A 35 10.44 -4.96 -18.14
CA ALA A 35 9.23 -5.75 -17.91
C ALA A 35 7.97 -4.95 -18.29
N PRO A 36 7.59 -4.94 -19.60
CA PRO A 36 6.53 -4.08 -20.12
C PRO A 36 5.16 -4.25 -19.47
N HIS A 37 4.91 -5.39 -18.84
CA HIS A 37 3.61 -5.73 -18.23
C HIS A 37 3.65 -5.81 -16.69
N ALA A 38 4.80 -5.57 -16.05
CA ALA A 38 4.90 -5.59 -14.61
C ALA A 38 4.09 -4.46 -13.98
N ARG A 39 3.43 -4.72 -12.85
CA ARG A 39 2.85 -3.66 -12.02
C ARG A 39 3.95 -3.00 -11.22
N LEU A 40 4.07 -1.70 -11.35
CA LEU A 40 5.04 -0.90 -10.63
C LEU A 40 4.38 -0.22 -9.43
N TYR A 41 5.16 0.07 -8.42
CA TYR A 41 4.73 0.78 -7.22
C TYR A 41 5.58 2.03 -7.02
N SER A 42 4.96 3.12 -6.58
CA SER A 42 5.70 4.26 -6.06
C SER A 42 6.44 3.88 -4.77
N GLU A 43 7.31 4.75 -4.30
CA GLU A 43 7.71 4.73 -2.90
C GLU A 43 6.50 4.96 -2.01
N MET A 44 6.60 4.62 -0.71
CA MET A 44 5.51 4.91 0.23
C MET A 44 5.45 6.41 0.51
N VAL A 45 4.33 7.05 0.16
CA VAL A 45 4.07 8.46 0.44
C VAL A 45 3.09 8.56 1.62
N HIS A 46 3.41 9.37 2.63
CA HIS A 46 2.50 9.57 3.76
C HIS A 46 1.27 10.37 3.34
N ALA A 47 0.07 9.98 3.78
CA ALA A 47 -1.19 10.61 3.39
C ALA A 47 -1.20 12.13 3.64
N ASN A 48 -0.66 12.60 4.78
CA ASN A 48 -0.51 14.04 5.05
C ASN A 48 0.35 14.74 3.99
N ALA A 49 1.42 14.10 3.51
CA ALA A 49 2.27 14.69 2.49
C ALA A 49 1.54 14.82 1.14
N VAL A 50 0.69 13.86 0.80
CA VAL A 50 -0.17 13.94 -0.40
C VAL A 50 -1.20 15.06 -0.28
N VAL A 51 -1.80 15.23 0.89
CA VAL A 51 -2.87 16.22 1.10
C VAL A 51 -2.31 17.63 1.21
N LEU A 52 -1.22 17.83 1.95
CA LEU A 52 -0.71 19.14 2.37
C LEU A 52 0.61 19.54 1.70
N GLY A 53 1.33 18.60 1.10
CA GLY A 53 2.66 18.83 0.54
C GLY A 53 2.67 19.19 -0.94
N ASP A 54 3.87 19.22 -1.51
CA ASP A 54 4.12 19.46 -2.93
C ASP A 54 3.80 18.20 -3.74
N ARG A 55 2.58 18.13 -4.25
CA ARG A 55 2.07 17.00 -5.04
C ARG A 55 2.83 16.81 -6.34
N ALA A 56 3.25 17.91 -6.99
CA ALA A 56 3.99 17.82 -8.24
C ALA A 56 5.30 17.04 -8.06
N ARG A 57 5.97 17.25 -6.94
CA ARG A 57 7.18 16.51 -6.59
C ARG A 57 6.90 15.09 -6.09
N LEU A 58 5.84 14.90 -5.29
CA LEU A 58 5.57 13.63 -4.59
C LEU A 58 4.89 12.60 -5.48
N LEU A 59 4.07 13.04 -6.44
CA LEU A 59 3.20 12.19 -7.24
C LEU A 59 3.56 12.20 -8.73
N ALA A 60 4.63 12.90 -9.11
CA ALA A 60 5.08 12.91 -10.50
C ALA A 60 5.40 11.49 -10.99
N MET A 61 4.93 11.19 -12.19
CA MET A 61 5.23 9.95 -12.90
C MET A 61 5.32 10.22 -14.40
N ASP A 62 6.09 9.39 -15.10
CA ASP A 62 6.14 9.40 -16.56
C ASP A 62 4.92 8.65 -17.12
N PRO A 63 4.27 9.14 -18.19
CA PRO A 63 3.16 8.42 -18.83
C PRO A 63 3.49 6.99 -19.27
N GLY A 64 4.75 6.69 -19.49
CA GLY A 64 5.20 5.34 -19.82
C GLY A 64 5.28 4.37 -18.64
N GLU A 65 5.10 4.84 -17.39
CA GLU A 65 5.20 3.95 -16.21
C GLU A 65 4.01 3.02 -16.01
N HIS A 66 2.85 3.29 -16.61
CA HIS A 66 1.61 2.51 -16.42
C HIS A 66 1.73 1.02 -16.77
N PRO A 67 1.09 0.11 -16.00
CA PRO A 67 0.29 0.37 -14.80
C PRO A 67 1.16 0.61 -13.57
N VAL A 68 0.83 1.64 -12.79
CA VAL A 68 1.56 2.05 -11.59
C VAL A 68 0.62 2.30 -10.40
N ALA A 69 1.00 1.78 -9.24
CA ALA A 69 0.29 1.93 -7.97
C ALA A 69 0.93 3.02 -7.10
N LEU A 70 0.10 3.90 -6.52
CA LEU A 70 0.53 4.80 -5.45
C LEU A 70 0.45 4.06 -4.11
N GLN A 71 1.58 3.87 -3.43
CA GLN A 71 1.55 3.35 -2.07
C GLN A 71 1.44 4.47 -1.03
N LEU A 72 0.41 4.39 -0.19
CA LEU A 72 0.14 5.32 0.89
C LEU A 72 0.54 4.74 2.25
N GLY A 73 1.11 5.59 3.11
CA GLY A 73 1.27 5.35 4.54
C GLY A 73 0.37 6.28 5.33
N GLY A 74 -0.22 5.79 6.40
CA GLY A 74 -1.11 6.56 7.28
C GLY A 74 -2.03 5.65 8.06
N SER A 75 -2.75 6.21 9.03
CA SER A 75 -3.68 5.48 9.91
C SER A 75 -5.01 6.22 10.13
N GLU A 76 -5.17 7.42 9.56
CA GLU A 76 -6.39 8.22 9.70
C GLU A 76 -7.26 8.06 8.46
N PRO A 77 -8.48 7.46 8.59
CA PRO A 77 -9.34 7.14 7.45
C PRO A 77 -9.67 8.34 6.57
N ALA A 78 -9.97 9.49 7.19
CA ALA A 78 -10.33 10.71 6.45
C ALA A 78 -9.17 11.26 5.60
N LEU A 79 -7.93 11.19 6.10
CA LEU A 79 -6.74 11.62 5.37
C LEU A 79 -6.37 10.64 4.26
N LEU A 80 -6.48 9.35 4.54
CA LEU A 80 -6.25 8.30 3.54
C LEU A 80 -7.27 8.38 2.40
N ALA A 81 -8.53 8.67 2.69
CA ALA A 81 -9.56 8.90 1.68
C ALA A 81 -9.22 10.09 0.77
N GLN A 82 -8.80 11.22 1.36
CA GLN A 82 -8.38 12.39 0.59
C GLN A 82 -7.15 12.08 -0.28
N ALA A 83 -6.14 11.40 0.29
CA ALA A 83 -4.94 11.02 -0.44
C ALA A 83 -5.23 10.03 -1.57
N ALA A 84 -6.14 9.07 -1.36
CA ALA A 84 -6.58 8.11 -2.37
C ALA A 84 -7.28 8.82 -3.55
N ARG A 85 -8.19 9.76 -3.28
CA ARG A 85 -8.85 10.57 -4.31
C ARG A 85 -7.81 11.36 -5.11
N ILE A 86 -6.88 12.05 -4.45
CA ILE A 86 -5.82 12.81 -5.10
C ILE A 86 -4.95 11.89 -5.97
N GLY A 87 -4.54 10.71 -5.47
CA GLY A 87 -3.76 9.75 -6.25
C GLY A 87 -4.48 9.27 -7.51
N ALA A 88 -5.77 8.99 -7.43
CA ALA A 88 -6.59 8.61 -8.59
C ALA A 88 -6.73 9.79 -9.59
N GLU A 89 -6.93 11.02 -9.11
CA GLU A 89 -6.97 12.23 -9.95
C GLU A 89 -5.63 12.50 -10.66
N TRP A 90 -4.50 12.08 -10.05
CA TRP A 90 -3.16 12.16 -10.67
C TRP A 90 -2.89 11.04 -11.67
N GLY A 91 -3.80 10.09 -11.84
CA GLY A 91 -3.75 9.06 -12.85
C GLY A 91 -3.13 7.74 -12.40
N TYR A 92 -2.90 7.52 -11.11
CA TYR A 92 -2.45 6.21 -10.63
C TYR A 92 -3.50 5.13 -10.87
N ASP A 93 -3.06 3.95 -11.31
CA ASP A 93 -3.94 2.81 -11.67
C ASP A 93 -4.44 2.03 -10.44
N GLU A 94 -3.84 2.26 -9.29
CA GLU A 94 -4.14 1.59 -8.02
C GLU A 94 -3.72 2.47 -6.86
N ILE A 95 -4.45 2.41 -5.76
CA ILE A 95 -4.03 2.96 -4.46
C ILE A 95 -3.78 1.80 -3.51
N ASN A 96 -2.55 1.72 -3.00
CA ASN A 96 -2.12 0.64 -2.10
C ASN A 96 -1.88 1.18 -0.69
N LEU A 97 -2.45 0.55 0.33
CA LEU A 97 -2.19 0.89 1.73
C LEU A 97 -1.05 0.03 2.28
N ASN A 98 -0.05 0.68 2.87
CA ASN A 98 1.05 -0.01 3.54
C ASN A 98 0.68 -0.45 4.96
N CYS A 99 0.63 -1.77 5.17
CA CYS A 99 0.48 -2.43 6.46
C CYS A 99 1.64 -3.39 6.75
N GLY A 100 2.83 -3.14 6.19
CA GLY A 100 3.95 -4.08 6.29
C GLY A 100 5.33 -3.50 6.60
N CYS A 101 5.50 -2.18 6.58
CA CYS A 101 6.78 -1.53 6.87
C CYS A 101 7.04 -1.47 8.38
N PRO A 102 8.16 -2.04 8.89
CA PRO A 102 8.48 -2.06 10.32
C PRO A 102 9.43 -0.94 10.77
N SER A 103 9.77 0.04 9.93
CA SER A 103 10.78 1.05 10.28
C SER A 103 10.35 1.93 11.46
N ASP A 104 11.33 2.40 12.25
CA ASP A 104 11.10 3.22 13.44
C ASP A 104 10.28 4.49 13.15
N ARG A 105 10.55 5.15 12.01
CA ARG A 105 9.80 6.32 11.56
C ARG A 105 8.32 5.99 11.34
N VAL A 106 8.04 4.83 10.77
CA VAL A 106 6.69 4.35 10.49
C VAL A 106 5.97 3.98 11.79
N GLN A 107 6.67 3.32 12.71
CA GLN A 107 6.16 3.01 14.04
C GLN A 107 5.83 4.27 14.85
N ALA A 108 6.72 5.27 14.87
CA ALA A 108 6.48 6.55 15.53
C ALA A 108 5.24 7.26 14.98
N GLY A 109 4.95 7.11 13.68
CA GLY A 109 3.75 7.60 13.01
C GLY A 109 2.51 6.72 13.18
N ARG A 110 2.60 5.58 13.88
CA ARG A 110 1.52 4.61 14.11
C ARG A 110 0.86 4.11 12.82
N PHE A 111 1.66 3.80 11.80
CA PHE A 111 1.21 3.21 10.55
C PHE A 111 2.16 2.08 10.09
N GLY A 112 1.95 1.48 8.91
CA GLY A 112 2.74 0.36 8.42
C GLY A 112 2.43 -0.95 9.17
N ALA A 113 3.47 -1.71 9.54
CA ALA A 113 3.30 -3.05 10.12
C ALA A 113 2.51 -3.07 11.44
N CYS A 114 2.64 -2.03 12.28
CA CYS A 114 1.89 -1.96 13.53
C CYS A 114 0.37 -1.95 13.33
N LEU A 115 -0.12 -1.52 12.16
CA LEU A 115 -1.55 -1.55 11.83
C LEU A 115 -2.11 -2.98 11.72
N MET A 116 -1.29 -3.99 11.52
CA MET A 116 -1.77 -5.38 11.54
C MET A 116 -2.36 -5.80 12.89
N ARG A 117 -2.03 -5.07 13.97
CA ARG A 117 -2.64 -5.24 15.30
C ARG A 117 -3.95 -4.48 15.49
N GLU A 118 -4.34 -3.67 14.51
CA GLU A 118 -5.55 -2.83 14.53
C GLU A 118 -6.41 -3.08 13.27
N PRO A 119 -6.88 -4.34 13.02
CA PRO A 119 -7.54 -4.71 11.76
C PRO A 119 -8.78 -3.86 11.46
N GLN A 120 -9.54 -3.46 12.49
CA GLN A 120 -10.70 -2.58 12.29
C GLN A 120 -10.31 -1.20 11.78
N ARG A 121 -9.22 -0.62 12.28
CA ARG A 121 -8.72 0.67 11.78
C ARG A 121 -8.29 0.61 10.32
N VAL A 122 -7.68 -0.52 9.92
CA VAL A 122 -7.32 -0.75 8.51
C VAL A 122 -8.58 -0.89 7.66
N ALA A 123 -9.57 -1.64 8.13
CA ALA A 123 -10.86 -1.81 7.45
C ALA A 123 -11.58 -0.47 7.25
N ASP A 124 -11.67 0.36 8.29
CA ASP A 124 -12.27 1.70 8.23
C ASP A 124 -11.52 2.60 7.23
N SER A 125 -10.18 2.52 7.22
CA SER A 125 -9.33 3.26 6.27
C SER A 125 -9.58 2.81 4.83
N VAL A 126 -9.59 1.50 4.60
CA VAL A 126 -9.83 0.90 3.27
C VAL A 126 -11.23 1.24 2.76
N ALA A 127 -12.26 1.12 3.60
CA ALA A 127 -13.63 1.50 3.24
C ALA A 127 -13.73 2.99 2.83
N ALA A 128 -13.06 3.87 3.58
CA ALA A 128 -13.01 5.30 3.28
C ALA A 128 -12.27 5.59 1.96
N MET A 129 -11.15 4.91 1.70
CA MET A 129 -10.40 5.03 0.44
C MET A 129 -11.22 4.55 -0.76
N ILE A 130 -11.89 3.39 -0.65
CA ILE A 130 -12.77 2.82 -1.70
C ILE A 130 -13.92 3.78 -2.03
N ALA A 131 -14.51 4.40 -1.02
CA ALA A 131 -15.58 5.37 -1.23
C ALA A 131 -15.10 6.68 -1.90
N ALA A 132 -13.79 6.97 -1.83
CA ALA A 132 -13.22 8.24 -2.29
C ALA A 132 -12.61 8.19 -3.70
N CYS A 133 -12.36 7.01 -4.27
CA CYS A 133 -11.74 6.88 -5.60
C CYS A 133 -12.36 5.73 -6.41
N SER A 134 -12.14 5.76 -7.72
CA SER A 134 -12.68 4.77 -8.67
C SER A 134 -11.69 3.67 -9.06
N VAL A 135 -10.42 3.82 -8.66
CA VAL A 135 -9.37 2.83 -8.95
C VAL A 135 -9.31 1.76 -7.85
N PRO A 136 -8.71 0.58 -8.13
CA PRO A 136 -8.52 -0.45 -7.11
C PRO A 136 -7.82 0.07 -5.85
N VAL A 137 -8.36 -0.28 -4.69
CA VAL A 137 -7.71 -0.08 -3.38
C VAL A 137 -7.26 -1.44 -2.87
N THR A 138 -5.97 -1.56 -2.58
CA THR A 138 -5.31 -2.81 -2.18
C THR A 138 -4.54 -2.63 -0.87
N VAL A 139 -4.18 -3.73 -0.23
CA VAL A 139 -3.40 -3.72 1.00
C VAL A 139 -2.12 -4.53 0.83
N LYS A 140 -0.96 -3.96 1.22
CA LYS A 140 0.29 -4.70 1.30
C LYS A 140 0.67 -4.92 2.76
N CYS A 141 0.73 -6.19 3.19
CA CYS A 141 0.92 -6.59 4.58
C CYS A 141 2.03 -7.65 4.76
N ARG A 142 2.22 -8.09 5.98
CA ARG A 142 3.06 -9.21 6.41
C ARG A 142 2.17 -10.39 6.87
N LEU A 143 2.78 -11.48 7.34
CA LEU A 143 2.05 -12.60 7.96
C LEU A 143 1.67 -12.29 9.41
N GLY A 144 2.47 -11.51 10.12
CA GLY A 144 2.28 -11.12 11.50
C GLY A 144 3.29 -10.07 11.92
N VAL A 145 3.28 -9.71 13.19
CA VAL A 145 4.15 -8.69 13.79
C VAL A 145 4.81 -9.25 15.04
N ASP A 146 6.14 -9.11 15.11
CA ASP A 146 6.98 -9.65 16.19
C ASP A 146 6.75 -11.17 16.37
N ASP A 147 6.48 -11.64 17.59
CA ASP A 147 6.27 -13.05 17.93
C ASP A 147 4.86 -13.58 17.61
N ASP A 148 4.03 -12.78 16.94
CA ASP A 148 2.70 -13.23 16.51
C ASP A 148 2.81 -14.15 15.29
N HIS A 149 2.77 -15.46 15.55
CA HIS A 149 2.81 -16.52 14.54
C HIS A 149 1.46 -17.23 14.36
N GLU A 150 0.40 -16.74 15.02
CA GLU A 150 -0.92 -17.35 14.98
C GLU A 150 -1.58 -17.12 13.63
N TRP A 151 -1.77 -18.20 12.88
CA TRP A 151 -2.41 -18.16 11.57
C TRP A 151 -3.81 -17.55 11.61
N GLN A 152 -4.55 -17.77 12.68
CA GLN A 152 -5.88 -17.21 12.89
C GLN A 152 -5.86 -15.68 12.99
N HIS A 153 -4.81 -15.06 13.53
CA HIS A 153 -4.68 -13.61 13.57
C HIS A 153 -4.50 -13.04 12.18
N PHE A 154 -3.66 -13.68 11.34
CA PHE A 154 -3.50 -13.28 9.94
C PHE A 154 -4.81 -13.44 9.17
N VAL A 155 -5.51 -14.57 9.30
CA VAL A 155 -6.80 -14.80 8.65
C VAL A 155 -7.83 -13.77 9.12
N GLY A 156 -7.93 -13.51 10.42
CA GLY A 156 -8.83 -12.51 10.99
C GLY A 156 -8.55 -11.09 10.48
N PHE A 157 -7.26 -10.75 10.29
CA PHE A 157 -6.85 -9.48 9.68
C PHE A 157 -7.36 -9.38 8.23
N ILE A 158 -7.13 -10.42 7.42
CA ILE A 158 -7.57 -10.46 6.03
C ILE A 158 -9.11 -10.39 5.95
N ASP A 159 -9.82 -11.21 6.70
CA ASP A 159 -11.29 -11.29 6.67
C ASP A 159 -11.94 -9.96 7.06
N THR A 160 -11.38 -9.27 8.06
CA THR A 160 -11.87 -7.95 8.48
C THR A 160 -11.77 -6.94 7.34
N ILE A 161 -10.68 -6.95 6.59
CA ILE A 161 -10.44 -5.99 5.51
C ILE A 161 -11.20 -6.40 4.22
N VAL A 162 -11.36 -7.68 3.96
CA VAL A 162 -12.27 -8.19 2.91
C VAL A 162 -13.70 -7.73 3.20
N GLY A 163 -14.14 -7.80 4.46
CA GLY A 163 -15.42 -7.26 4.92
C GLY A 163 -15.59 -5.76 4.65
N ALA A 164 -14.51 -4.99 4.54
CA ALA A 164 -14.53 -3.57 4.16
C ALA A 164 -14.52 -3.33 2.63
N GLY A 165 -14.45 -4.39 1.81
CA GLY A 165 -14.53 -4.31 0.34
C GLY A 165 -13.19 -4.46 -0.39
N CYS A 166 -12.07 -4.70 0.31
CA CYS A 166 -10.78 -4.98 -0.34
C CYS A 166 -10.80 -6.35 -1.02
N GLN A 167 -10.33 -6.43 -2.26
CA GLN A 167 -10.31 -7.67 -3.04
C GLN A 167 -8.90 -8.18 -3.34
N THR A 168 -7.87 -7.36 -3.12
CA THR A 168 -6.49 -7.71 -3.48
C THR A 168 -5.53 -7.39 -2.34
N PHE A 169 -4.75 -8.40 -1.97
CA PHE A 169 -3.70 -8.30 -0.96
C PHE A 169 -2.36 -8.69 -1.55
N VAL A 170 -1.31 -7.95 -1.19
CA VAL A 170 0.08 -8.28 -1.48
C VAL A 170 0.76 -8.68 -0.18
N VAL A 171 1.01 -9.97 0.00
CA VAL A 171 1.56 -10.50 1.23
C VAL A 171 3.07 -10.69 1.10
N HIS A 172 3.86 -10.01 1.93
CA HIS A 172 5.24 -10.38 2.15
C HIS A 172 5.27 -11.53 3.15
N ALA A 173 5.57 -12.72 2.69
CA ALA A 173 5.48 -13.99 3.46
C ALA A 173 6.57 -14.09 4.55
N ARG A 174 6.61 -13.10 5.43
CA ARG A 174 7.52 -12.95 6.57
C ARG A 174 6.86 -12.08 7.63
N ASN A 175 7.12 -12.35 8.93
CA ASN A 175 6.72 -11.46 10.01
C ASN A 175 7.49 -10.14 9.95
N ALA A 176 6.84 -9.07 10.37
CA ALA A 176 7.47 -7.79 10.61
C ALA A 176 8.01 -7.73 12.04
N TRP A 177 9.30 -7.47 12.20
CA TRP A 177 9.89 -7.23 13.52
C TRP A 177 9.95 -5.72 13.78
N LEU A 178 9.21 -5.26 14.78
CA LEU A 178 9.17 -3.85 15.15
C LEU A 178 10.40 -3.43 15.97
N LYS A 179 11.08 -4.38 16.59
CA LYS A 179 12.31 -4.17 17.34
C LYS A 179 13.47 -4.92 16.67
N GLY A 180 14.12 -4.24 15.76
CA GLY A 180 15.51 -4.39 15.42
C GLY A 180 16.06 -5.78 15.07
N LEU A 181 15.35 -6.63 14.31
CA LEU A 181 16.03 -7.69 13.59
C LEU A 181 16.49 -7.16 12.22
N SER A 182 17.76 -7.34 11.90
CA SER A 182 18.27 -7.03 10.58
C SER A 182 17.66 -7.97 9.53
N PRO A 183 17.63 -7.58 8.23
CA PRO A 183 17.16 -8.47 7.17
C PRO A 183 17.92 -9.79 7.06
N LYS A 184 19.06 -9.92 7.74
CA LYS A 184 19.91 -11.12 7.75
C LYS A 184 19.58 -12.10 8.88
N GLU A 185 18.80 -11.69 9.85
CA GLU A 185 18.29 -12.48 10.97
C GLU A 185 16.85 -12.89 10.72
#